data_6c35a912fbf447f6c1655b9114ffb1da
#
_entry.id   6c35a912fbf447f6c1655b9114ffb1da
#
_cell.length_a   1.000
_cell.length_b   1.000
_cell.length_c   1.000
_cell.angle_alpha   90.00
_cell.angle_beta   90.00
_cell.angle_gamma   90.00
#
_symmetry.space_group_name_H-M   'P 1'
#
loop_
_entity.id
_entity.type
_entity.pdbx_description
1 polymer ?
#
loop_
_entity_poly.entity_id
_entity_poly.type
_entity_poly.pdbx_seq_one_letter_code
_entity_poly.pdbx_strand_id
1 'polypeptide(L)'
;MLVQERRHTGAALRLLRKLLKRNGIHPETFTTDKLASYRAAFRELHCGDRHRPGRMPDNNRAENSHLVIRRRERKQQRFKSQRSAPRFLATHAAVYNNFNVQRHPIHRPTLRLFRAEADRTRATATAAA
;
A
#
# COMPACT_ATOMS: atom_id res chain seq x y z
N MET A 1 -6.37 0.33 6.93
CA MET A 1 -4.93 0.07 7.07
C MET A 1 -4.68 -0.63 8.39
N LEU A 2 -3.63 -1.45 8.49
CA LEU A 2 -3.24 -2.15 9.72
C LEU A 2 -1.80 -1.73 10.05
N VAL A 3 -1.61 -1.05 11.18
CA VAL A 3 -0.29 -0.70 11.71
C VAL A 3 0.03 -1.63 12.87
N GLN A 4 1.21 -2.21 12.86
CA GLN A 4 1.64 -3.19 13.84
C GLN A 4 3.07 -2.88 14.30
N GLU A 5 3.33 -3.08 15.58
CA GLU A 5 4.62 -2.79 16.20
C GLU A 5 5.71 -3.77 15.76
N ARG A 6 5.38 -5.05 15.64
CA ARG A 6 6.33 -6.12 15.30
C ARG A 6 5.86 -6.96 14.12
N ARG A 7 6.81 -7.42 13.32
CA ARG A 7 6.60 -8.31 12.17
C ARG A 7 6.69 -9.77 12.59
N HIS A 8 5.70 -10.26 13.31
CA HIS A 8 5.61 -11.67 13.72
C HIS A 8 4.45 -12.38 12.98
N THR A 9 4.33 -13.70 13.14
CA THR A 9 3.33 -14.53 12.47
C THR A 9 1.90 -14.04 12.70
N GLY A 10 1.53 -13.69 13.93
CA GLY A 10 0.20 -13.16 14.23
C GLY A 10 -0.10 -11.81 13.54
N ALA A 11 0.94 -10.99 13.31
CA ALA A 11 0.82 -9.77 12.53
C ALA A 11 0.54 -10.08 11.05
N ALA A 12 1.27 -11.03 10.47
CA ALA A 12 1.07 -11.50 9.11
C ALA A 12 -0.32 -12.10 8.91
N LEU A 13 -0.78 -12.93 9.83
CA LEU A 13 -2.13 -13.53 9.82
C LEU A 13 -3.23 -12.47 9.81
N ARG A 14 -3.16 -11.49 10.71
CA ARG A 14 -4.15 -10.40 10.76
C ARG A 14 -4.17 -9.61 9.46
N LEU A 15 -3.01 -9.35 8.87
CA LEU A 15 -2.90 -8.67 7.59
C LEU A 15 -3.55 -9.49 6.46
N LEU A 16 -3.19 -10.77 6.33
CA LEU A 16 -3.71 -11.66 5.29
C LEU A 16 -5.22 -11.86 5.42
N ARG A 17 -5.72 -12.16 6.61
CA ARG A 17 -7.16 -12.31 6.86
C ARG A 17 -7.94 -11.04 6.49
N LYS A 18 -7.44 -9.87 6.89
CA LYS A 18 -8.05 -8.58 6.55
C LYS A 18 -8.04 -8.33 5.05
N LEU A 19 -6.97 -8.67 4.36
CA LEU A 19 -6.78 -8.45 2.94
C LEU A 19 -7.72 -9.34 2.12
N LEU A 20 -7.78 -10.63 2.44
CA LEU A 20 -8.68 -11.59 1.80
C LEU A 20 -10.15 -11.25 2.04
N LYS A 21 -10.53 -10.97 3.30
CA LYS A 21 -11.91 -10.61 3.65
C LYS A 21 -12.36 -9.32 2.96
N ARG A 22 -11.49 -8.30 2.90
CA ARG A 22 -11.86 -6.99 2.32
C ARG A 22 -12.06 -7.05 0.82
N ASN A 23 -11.24 -7.82 0.12
CA ASN A 23 -11.27 -7.85 -1.35
C ASN A 23 -12.17 -8.94 -1.91
N GLY A 24 -12.63 -9.89 -1.09
CA GLY A 24 -13.50 -10.99 -1.54
C GLY A 24 -12.87 -11.87 -2.63
N ILE A 25 -11.54 -11.80 -2.81
CA ILE A 25 -10.82 -12.52 -3.84
C ILE A 25 -10.11 -13.75 -3.27
N HIS A 26 -10.05 -14.80 -4.07
CA HIS A 26 -9.29 -16.01 -3.78
C HIS A 26 -8.08 -16.07 -4.72
N PRO A 27 -6.94 -15.48 -4.35
CA PRO A 27 -5.76 -15.48 -5.21
C PRO A 27 -5.24 -16.89 -5.47
N GLU A 28 -4.87 -17.18 -6.69
CA GLU A 28 -4.22 -18.43 -7.05
C GLU A 28 -2.79 -18.49 -6.50
N THR A 29 -2.13 -17.33 -6.41
CA THR A 29 -0.75 -17.22 -5.95
C THR A 29 -0.56 -16.00 -5.06
N PHE A 30 0.21 -16.17 -4.00
CA PHE A 30 0.65 -15.10 -3.11
C PHE A 30 2.15 -14.92 -3.22
N THR A 31 2.59 -13.79 -3.74
CA THR A 31 4.01 -13.43 -3.77
C THR A 31 4.33 -12.52 -2.57
N THR A 32 5.31 -12.91 -1.77
CA THR A 32 5.78 -12.11 -0.63
C THR A 32 7.30 -12.05 -0.62
N ASP A 33 7.86 -11.18 0.23
CA ASP A 33 9.27 -11.27 0.59
C ASP A 33 9.57 -12.59 1.32
N LYS A 34 10.85 -12.92 1.50
CA LYS A 34 11.27 -14.18 2.13
C LYS A 34 11.11 -14.21 3.66
N LEU A 35 10.31 -13.31 4.24
CA LEU A 35 10.13 -13.23 5.68
C LEU A 35 9.43 -14.49 6.23
N ALA A 36 10.05 -15.15 7.21
CA ALA A 36 9.59 -16.42 7.78
C ALA A 36 8.16 -16.33 8.37
N SER A 37 7.77 -15.16 8.88
CA SER A 37 6.42 -14.93 9.43
C SER A 37 5.30 -15.09 8.38
N TYR A 38 5.54 -14.80 7.12
CA TYR A 38 4.56 -15.05 6.06
C TYR A 38 4.41 -16.53 5.77
N ARG A 39 5.51 -17.28 5.71
CA ARG A 39 5.45 -18.73 5.50
C ARG A 39 4.66 -19.44 6.60
N ALA A 40 4.88 -19.07 7.86
CA ALA A 40 4.13 -19.60 8.99
C ALA A 40 2.63 -19.22 8.92
N ALA A 41 2.34 -17.97 8.58
CA ALA A 41 0.97 -17.47 8.44
C ALA A 41 0.20 -18.19 7.31
N PHE A 42 0.83 -18.45 6.16
CA PHE A 42 0.19 -19.18 5.07
C PHE A 42 -0.06 -20.65 5.39
N ARG A 43 0.79 -21.29 6.18
CA ARG A 43 0.54 -22.65 6.70
C ARG A 43 -0.72 -22.67 7.58
N GLU A 44 -0.84 -21.72 8.49
CA GLU A 44 -2.00 -21.61 9.39
C GLU A 44 -3.31 -21.27 8.65
N LEU A 45 -3.21 -20.61 7.49
CA LEU A 45 -4.35 -20.33 6.61
C LEU A 45 -4.63 -21.47 5.61
N HIS A 46 -3.93 -22.59 5.68
CA HIS A 46 -4.03 -23.70 4.72
C HIS A 46 -3.83 -23.28 3.25
N CYS A 47 -3.01 -22.25 3.03
CA CYS A 47 -2.69 -21.69 1.70
C CYS A 47 -1.18 -21.75 1.40
N GLY A 48 -0.45 -22.63 2.09
CA GLY A 48 0.99 -22.73 1.95
C GLY A 48 1.46 -23.16 0.54
N ASP A 49 0.68 -23.96 -0.14
CA ASP A 49 0.87 -24.40 -1.53
C ASP A 49 0.81 -23.26 -2.55
N ARG A 50 0.03 -22.23 -2.26
CA ARG A 50 -0.12 -21.02 -3.09
C ARG A 50 0.92 -19.94 -2.77
N HIS A 51 1.68 -20.11 -1.71
CA HIS A 51 2.69 -19.14 -1.29
C HIS A 51 3.97 -19.30 -2.09
N ARG A 52 4.35 -18.26 -2.82
CA ARG A 52 5.60 -18.15 -3.57
C ARG A 52 6.47 -17.07 -2.91
N PRO A 53 7.49 -17.45 -2.13
CA PRO A 53 8.47 -16.48 -1.64
C PRO A 53 9.26 -15.97 -2.85
N GLY A 54 8.94 -14.76 -3.29
CA GLY A 54 9.50 -14.17 -4.51
C GLY A 54 10.96 -13.79 -4.38
N ARG A 55 11.67 -13.79 -5.54
CA ARG A 55 12.94 -13.10 -5.69
C ARG A 55 12.68 -11.59 -5.81
N MET A 56 13.72 -10.78 -5.63
CA MET A 56 13.66 -9.32 -5.73
C MET A 56 12.85 -8.79 -6.95
N PRO A 57 12.99 -9.34 -8.19
CA PRO A 57 12.23 -8.86 -9.34
C PRO A 57 10.72 -8.99 -9.18
N ASP A 58 10.24 -10.10 -8.59
CA ASP A 58 8.81 -10.39 -8.47
C ASP A 58 8.12 -9.47 -7.45
N ASN A 59 8.88 -8.93 -6.50
CA ASN A 59 8.40 -8.03 -5.46
C ASN A 59 8.66 -6.54 -5.74
N ASN A 60 9.37 -6.21 -6.82
CA ASN A 60 9.77 -4.84 -7.16
C ASN A 60 8.57 -3.88 -7.23
N ARG A 61 7.42 -4.35 -7.68
CA ARG A 61 6.21 -3.53 -7.78
C ARG A 61 5.73 -3.04 -6.40
N ALA A 62 5.75 -3.91 -5.42
CA ALA A 62 5.40 -3.55 -4.04
C ALA A 62 6.48 -2.68 -3.40
N GLU A 63 7.77 -2.99 -3.62
CA GLU A 63 8.88 -2.22 -3.08
C GLU A 63 8.97 -0.81 -3.67
N ASN A 64 8.73 -0.64 -4.97
CA ASN A 64 8.70 0.67 -5.61
C ASN A 64 7.61 1.58 -5.02
N SER A 65 6.43 1.03 -4.68
CA SER A 65 5.38 1.79 -4.00
C SER A 65 5.80 2.21 -2.59
N HIS A 66 6.54 1.37 -1.88
CA HIS A 66 7.07 1.69 -0.56
C HIS A 66 8.19 2.73 -0.57
N LEU A 67 8.98 2.80 -1.64
CA LEU A 67 10.10 3.76 -1.77
C LEU A 67 9.62 5.21 -1.64
N VAL A 68 8.52 5.56 -2.25
CA VAL A 68 7.95 6.92 -2.20
C VAL A 68 7.58 7.29 -0.77
N ILE A 69 6.93 6.37 -0.06
CA ILE A 69 6.53 6.54 1.35
C ILE A 69 7.75 6.66 2.25
N ARG A 70 8.75 5.78 2.08
CA ARG A 70 10.00 5.81 2.86
C ARG A 70 10.78 7.10 2.68
N ARG A 71 10.82 7.65 1.46
CA ARG A 71 11.49 8.95 1.22
C ARG A 71 10.82 10.08 1.99
N ARG A 72 9.50 10.10 2.06
CA ARG A 72 8.74 11.10 2.83
C ARG A 72 8.84 10.88 4.33
N GLU A 73 8.78 9.65 4.79
CA GLU A 73 9.01 9.29 6.19
C GLU A 73 10.38 9.77 6.70
N ARG A 74 11.44 9.57 5.90
CA ARG A 74 12.78 10.08 6.25
C ARG A 74 12.82 11.59 6.36
N LYS A 75 12.17 12.32 5.45
CA LYS A 75 12.07 13.79 5.51
C LYS A 75 11.34 14.28 6.75
N GLN A 76 10.39 13.51 7.27
CA GLN A 76 9.64 13.81 8.51
C GLN A 76 10.30 13.26 9.77
N GLN A 77 11.54 12.76 9.68
CA GLN A 77 12.27 12.18 10.81
C GLN A 77 11.52 11.05 11.53
N ARG A 78 10.87 10.17 10.76
CA ARG A 78 10.06 9.03 11.18
C ARG A 78 8.69 9.40 11.79
N PHE A 79 7.87 8.37 12.00
CA PHE A 79 6.58 8.55 12.68
C PHE A 79 6.77 8.55 14.18
N LYS A 80 6.31 9.60 14.84
CA LYS A 80 6.41 9.76 16.32
C LYS A 80 5.42 8.86 17.08
N SER A 81 4.38 8.33 16.42
CA SER A 81 3.41 7.43 17.04
C SER A 81 2.80 6.47 16.03
N GLN A 82 2.24 5.36 16.51
CA GLN A 82 1.48 4.43 15.67
C GLN A 82 0.24 5.08 15.04
N ARG A 83 -0.33 6.09 15.66
CA ARG A 83 -1.51 6.84 15.16
C ARG A 83 -1.14 7.82 14.03
N SER A 84 0.07 8.36 14.04
CA SER A 84 0.51 9.31 12.99
C SER A 84 0.75 8.65 11.64
N ALA A 85 1.21 7.39 11.63
CA ALA A 85 1.45 6.65 10.41
C ALA A 85 0.19 6.42 9.54
N PRO A 86 -0.97 5.96 10.09
CA PRO A 86 -2.20 5.81 9.32
C PRO A 86 -2.71 7.11 8.72
N ARG A 87 -2.67 8.20 9.49
CA ARG A 87 -3.09 9.54 9.00
C ARG A 87 -2.23 9.99 7.84
N PHE A 88 -0.92 9.92 8.01
CA PHE A 88 0.02 10.25 6.94
C PHE A 88 -0.23 9.41 5.68
N LEU A 89 -0.36 8.09 5.82
CA LEU A 89 -0.55 7.20 4.68
C LEU A 89 -1.88 7.42 3.98
N ALA A 90 -2.95 7.73 4.72
CA ALA A 90 -4.24 8.05 4.11
C ALA A 90 -4.16 9.35 3.29
N THR A 91 -3.60 10.41 3.86
CA THR A 91 -3.41 11.69 3.16
C THR A 91 -2.45 11.53 1.98
N HIS A 92 -1.34 10.84 2.18
CA HIS A 92 -0.38 10.58 1.10
C HIS A 92 -1.00 9.78 -0.04
N ALA A 93 -1.78 8.74 0.26
CA ALA A 93 -2.45 7.93 -0.76
C ALA A 93 -3.47 8.75 -1.54
N ALA A 94 -4.27 9.58 -0.87
CA ALA A 94 -5.25 10.45 -1.51
C ALA A 94 -4.55 11.42 -2.49
N VAL A 95 -3.52 12.12 -2.03
CA VAL A 95 -2.76 13.05 -2.88
C VAL A 95 -2.02 12.31 -3.99
N TYR A 96 -1.34 11.21 -3.67
CA TYR A 96 -0.54 10.47 -4.64
C TYR A 96 -1.40 9.88 -5.75
N ASN A 97 -2.55 9.28 -5.43
CA ASN A 97 -3.46 8.70 -6.41
C ASN A 97 -4.06 9.75 -7.34
N ASN A 98 -4.33 10.96 -6.83
CA ASN A 98 -4.90 12.04 -7.63
C ASN A 98 -3.86 12.69 -8.57
N PHE A 99 -2.62 12.84 -8.12
CA PHE A 99 -1.60 13.59 -8.88
C PHE A 99 -0.58 12.70 -9.60
N ASN A 100 -0.43 11.45 -9.21
CA ASN A 100 0.54 10.53 -9.81
C ASN A 100 -0.13 9.51 -10.74
N VAL A 101 -0.92 10.00 -11.67
CA VAL A 101 -1.56 9.16 -12.70
C VAL A 101 -0.49 8.58 -13.62
N GLN A 102 -0.62 7.30 -13.96
CA GLN A 102 0.33 6.61 -14.84
C GLN A 102 0.38 7.31 -16.21
N ARG A 103 1.58 7.72 -16.61
CA ARG A 103 1.79 8.51 -17.84
C ARG A 103 1.58 7.71 -19.13
N HIS A 104 1.84 6.41 -19.11
CA HIS A 104 1.82 5.57 -20.31
C HIS A 104 0.43 5.23 -20.87
N PRO A 105 -0.60 4.93 -20.05
CA PRO A 105 -1.93 4.63 -20.58
C PRO A 105 -2.80 5.87 -20.83
N ILE A 106 -2.33 7.07 -20.47
CA ILE A 106 -3.16 8.28 -20.51
C ILE A 106 -2.50 9.35 -21.37
N HIS A 107 -3.24 9.82 -22.38
CA HIS A 107 -2.80 10.92 -23.24
C HIS A 107 -2.61 12.23 -22.43
N ARG A 108 -1.65 13.05 -22.87
CA ARG A 108 -1.30 14.32 -22.21
C ARG A 108 -2.49 15.26 -21.96
N PRO A 109 -3.44 15.45 -22.90
CA PRO A 109 -4.66 16.24 -22.66
C PRO A 109 -5.52 15.69 -21.52
N THR A 110 -5.79 14.39 -21.51
CA THR A 110 -6.57 13.70 -20.47
C THR A 110 -5.90 13.80 -19.09
N LEU A 111 -4.57 13.71 -19.07
CA LEU A 111 -3.81 13.90 -17.82
C LEU A 111 -3.96 15.32 -17.26
N ARG A 112 -3.99 16.34 -18.13
CA ARG A 112 -4.25 17.73 -17.72
C ARG A 112 -5.64 17.91 -17.15
N LEU A 113 -6.66 17.29 -17.77
CA LEU A 113 -8.04 17.32 -17.27
C LEU A 113 -8.15 16.69 -15.88
N PHE A 114 -7.57 15.51 -15.68
CA PHE A 114 -7.58 14.83 -14.37
C PHE A 114 -6.88 15.65 -13.28
N ARG A 115 -5.78 16.32 -13.62
CA ARG A 115 -5.09 17.20 -12.67
C ARG A 115 -5.92 18.42 -12.31
N ALA A 116 -6.54 19.05 -13.29
CA ALA A 116 -7.43 20.20 -13.06
C ALA A 116 -8.63 19.82 -12.19
N GLU A 117 -9.22 18.64 -12.42
CA GLU A 117 -10.32 18.12 -11.61
C GLU A 117 -9.88 17.82 -10.17
N ALA A 118 -8.72 17.19 -9.99
CA ALA A 118 -8.15 16.93 -8.67
C ALA A 118 -7.86 18.24 -7.90
N ASP A 119 -7.37 19.27 -8.58
CA ASP A 119 -7.13 20.58 -7.98
C ASP A 119 -8.44 21.28 -7.57
N ARG A 120 -9.48 21.21 -8.40
CA ARG A 120 -10.82 21.73 -8.04
C ARG A 120 -11.39 21.01 -6.83
N THR A 121 -11.37 19.68 -6.83
CA THR A 121 -11.87 18.87 -5.72
C THR A 121 -11.13 19.19 -4.42
N ARG A 122 -9.81 19.37 -4.50
CA ARG A 122 -9.01 19.80 -3.36
C ARG A 122 -9.42 21.19 -2.86
N ALA A 123 -9.55 22.16 -3.78
CA ALA A 123 -9.94 23.51 -3.43
C ALA A 123 -11.30 23.54 -2.73
N THR A 124 -12.29 22.79 -3.25
CA THR A 124 -13.61 22.66 -2.63
C THR A 124 -13.53 22.05 -1.23
N ALA A 125 -12.77 20.95 -1.07
CA ALA A 125 -12.62 20.29 0.21
C ALA A 125 -11.89 21.15 1.26
N THR A 126 -10.97 22.00 0.84
CA THR A 126 -10.24 22.89 1.76
C THR A 126 -10.98 24.19 2.04
N ALA A 127 -11.90 24.63 1.17
CA ALA A 127 -12.73 25.81 1.42
C ALA A 127 -13.90 25.54 2.39
N ALA A 128 -14.27 24.27 2.59
CA ALA A 128 -15.33 23.83 3.49
C ALA A 128 -14.81 23.49 4.91
N ALA A 129 -13.51 23.62 5.15
CA ALA A 129 -12.85 23.36 6.44
C ALA A 129 -12.50 24.67 7.16
#